data_0e316a71ec84c9b55cfbf24e37c81690
#
_entry.id   0e316a71ec84c9b55cfbf24e37c81690
#
_cell.length_a   1.000
_cell.length_b   1.000
_cell.length_c   1.000
_cell.angle_alpha   90.00
_cell.angle_beta   90.00
_cell.angle_gamma   90.00
#
_symmetry.space_group_name_H-M   'P 1'
#
loop_
_entity.id
_entity.type
_entity.pdbx_description
1 polymer ?
#
loop_
_entity_poly.entity_id
_entity_poly.type
_entity_poly.pdbx_seq_one_letter_code
_entity_poly.pdbx_strand_id
1 'polypeptide(L)'
;ADEIGYAIAQSLVLEIGGEPVRVTEEMRPLYHAALAHGSNHLITLVSDAVEVLRVALGGQELLGQQLVDTEPGGVAERVIRPLLTAALDNVLRRGPAALTGPVARGDASAVATHLRVLEDVDPRIAAGYRALSLRSAERAGANPQLMEILEGTGHGE
;
A
#
# COMPACT_ATOMS: atom_id res chain seq x y z
N ALA A 1 -18.14 -29.64 -7.59
CA ALA A 1 -19.54 -29.29 -7.30
C ALA A 1 -20.38 -29.68 -8.50
N ASP A 2 -21.56 -30.26 -8.26
CA ASP A 2 -22.54 -30.53 -9.31
C ASP A 2 -23.19 -29.21 -9.83
N GLU A 3 -23.91 -29.27 -10.93
CA GLU A 3 -24.55 -28.09 -11.53
C GLU A 3 -25.53 -27.39 -10.57
N ILE A 4 -26.23 -28.17 -9.73
CA ILE A 4 -27.19 -27.65 -8.76
C ILE A 4 -26.46 -26.87 -7.66
N GLY A 5 -25.39 -27.41 -7.12
CA GLY A 5 -24.57 -26.73 -6.10
C GLY A 5 -23.94 -25.46 -6.65
N TYR A 6 -23.52 -25.44 -7.90
CA TYR A 6 -23.02 -24.24 -8.56
C TYR A 6 -24.09 -23.16 -8.72
N ALA A 7 -25.28 -23.53 -9.18
CA ALA A 7 -26.40 -22.59 -9.35
C ALA A 7 -26.83 -21.97 -8.01
N ILE A 8 -26.86 -22.75 -6.93
CA ILE A 8 -27.16 -22.26 -5.58
C ILE A 8 -26.09 -21.27 -5.11
N ALA A 9 -24.82 -21.62 -5.26
CA ALA A 9 -23.71 -20.74 -4.88
C ALA A 9 -23.74 -19.43 -5.67
N GLN A 10 -23.99 -19.49 -6.96
CA GLN A 10 -24.13 -18.32 -7.83
C GLN A 10 -25.26 -17.40 -7.35
N SER A 11 -26.42 -17.97 -7.04
CA SER A 11 -27.58 -17.20 -6.54
C SER A 11 -27.27 -16.49 -5.22
N LEU A 12 -26.60 -17.18 -4.28
CA LEU A 12 -26.20 -16.59 -3.00
C LEU A 12 -25.21 -15.43 -3.18
N VAL A 13 -24.23 -15.56 -4.08
CA VAL A 13 -23.27 -14.49 -4.37
C VAL A 13 -23.96 -13.26 -4.95
N LEU A 14 -24.91 -13.45 -5.87
CA LEU A 14 -25.70 -12.35 -6.43
C LEU A 14 -26.59 -11.68 -5.38
N GLU A 15 -27.21 -12.46 -4.48
CA GLU A 15 -28.08 -11.94 -3.42
C GLU A 15 -27.34 -11.01 -2.45
N ILE A 16 -26.06 -11.29 -2.15
CA ILE A 16 -25.21 -10.41 -1.34
C ILE A 16 -24.56 -9.28 -2.15
N GLY A 17 -24.93 -9.09 -3.41
CA GLY A 17 -24.39 -8.03 -4.28
C GLY A 17 -23.00 -8.32 -4.83
N GLY A 18 -22.54 -9.56 -4.77
CA GLY A 18 -21.26 -9.99 -5.33
C GLY A 18 -21.36 -10.37 -6.80
N GLU A 19 -20.20 -10.49 -7.46
CA GLU A 19 -20.08 -11.03 -8.83
C GLU A 19 -19.62 -12.49 -8.76
N PRO A 20 -20.41 -13.45 -9.26
CA PRO A 20 -20.03 -14.86 -9.21
C PRO A 20 -18.94 -15.17 -10.23
N VAL A 21 -17.77 -15.56 -9.75
CA VAL A 21 -16.62 -15.94 -10.57
C VAL A 21 -16.31 -17.41 -10.37
N ARG A 22 -16.12 -18.13 -11.48
CA ARG A 22 -15.71 -19.55 -11.44
C ARG A 22 -14.21 -19.68 -11.42
N VAL A 23 -13.68 -20.27 -10.33
CA VAL A 23 -12.25 -20.57 -10.16
C VAL A 23 -12.08 -22.07 -10.18
N THR A 24 -11.19 -22.59 -11.03
CA THR A 24 -10.87 -24.02 -11.05
C THR A 24 -10.10 -24.43 -9.78
N GLU A 25 -10.10 -25.73 -9.46
CA GLU A 25 -9.44 -26.23 -8.25
C GLU A 25 -7.93 -25.89 -8.24
N GLU A 26 -7.28 -26.02 -9.38
CA GLU A 26 -5.84 -25.76 -9.54
C GLU A 26 -5.51 -24.26 -9.32
N MET A 27 -6.46 -23.34 -9.63
CA MET A 27 -6.27 -21.90 -9.50
C MET A 27 -6.69 -21.33 -8.16
N ARG A 28 -7.35 -22.12 -7.30
CA ARG A 28 -7.79 -21.64 -5.98
C ARG A 28 -6.64 -21.11 -5.09
N PRO A 29 -5.47 -21.78 -5.00
CA PRO A 29 -4.36 -21.24 -4.22
C PRO A 29 -3.89 -19.88 -4.73
N LEU A 30 -3.79 -19.71 -6.05
CA LEU A 30 -3.40 -18.44 -6.65
C LEU A 30 -4.46 -17.35 -6.44
N TYR A 31 -5.75 -17.70 -6.61
CA TYR A 31 -6.85 -16.78 -6.33
C TYR A 31 -6.82 -16.30 -4.86
N HIS A 32 -6.68 -17.23 -3.91
CA HIS A 32 -6.61 -16.89 -2.49
C HIS A 32 -5.36 -16.03 -2.17
N ALA A 33 -4.20 -16.38 -2.73
CA ALA A 33 -2.98 -15.58 -2.57
C ALA A 33 -3.14 -14.15 -3.10
N ALA A 34 -3.82 -13.96 -4.23
CA ALA A 34 -4.08 -12.63 -4.78
C ALA A 34 -4.99 -11.80 -3.86
N LEU A 35 -6.06 -12.39 -3.30
CA LEU A 35 -6.94 -11.71 -2.35
C LEU A 35 -6.20 -11.36 -1.06
N ALA A 36 -5.43 -12.32 -0.50
CA ALA A 36 -4.64 -12.08 0.70
C ALA A 36 -3.57 -11.00 0.47
N HIS A 37 -2.88 -11.03 -0.67
CA HIS A 37 -1.91 -10.02 -1.03
C HIS A 37 -2.55 -8.63 -1.15
N GLY A 38 -3.70 -8.53 -1.81
CA GLY A 38 -4.40 -7.24 -1.98
C GLY A 38 -5.02 -6.69 -0.70
N SER A 39 -5.57 -7.54 0.18
CA SER A 39 -6.27 -7.10 1.39
C SER A 39 -5.35 -7.01 2.61
N ASN A 40 -4.67 -8.10 2.97
CA ASN A 40 -3.92 -8.15 4.22
C ASN A 40 -2.66 -7.27 4.18
N HIS A 41 -1.96 -7.24 3.05
CA HIS A 41 -0.80 -6.36 2.91
C HIS A 41 -1.19 -4.88 2.78
N LEU A 42 -2.39 -4.59 2.25
CA LEU A 42 -2.93 -3.23 2.30
C LEU A 42 -3.14 -2.76 3.74
N ILE A 43 -3.70 -3.62 4.62
CA ILE A 43 -3.88 -3.30 6.04
C ILE A 43 -2.53 -2.98 6.68
N THR A 44 -1.51 -3.82 6.47
CA THR A 44 -0.16 -3.60 6.98
C THR A 44 0.42 -2.27 6.48
N LEU A 45 0.38 -2.03 5.17
CA LEU A 45 0.88 -0.79 4.55
C LEU A 45 0.22 0.46 5.14
N VAL A 46 -1.10 0.42 5.33
CA VAL A 46 -1.86 1.55 5.91
C VAL A 46 -1.51 1.73 7.38
N SER A 47 -1.34 0.65 8.15
CA SER A 47 -0.93 0.71 9.55
C SER A 47 0.44 1.34 9.71
N ASP A 48 1.42 0.92 8.91
CA ASP A 48 2.77 1.50 8.88
C ASP A 48 2.73 3.00 8.54
N ALA A 49 1.95 3.38 7.52
CA ALA A 49 1.82 4.79 7.13
C ALA A 49 1.18 5.65 8.23
N VAL A 50 0.18 5.13 8.95
CA VAL A 50 -0.44 5.80 10.10
C VAL A 50 0.55 5.94 11.25
N GLU A 51 1.33 4.91 11.54
CA GLU A 51 2.37 4.95 12.57
C GLU A 51 3.42 6.04 12.29
N VAL A 52 3.93 6.09 11.06
CA VAL A 52 4.87 7.15 10.63
C VAL A 52 4.24 8.54 10.74
N LEU A 53 2.96 8.69 10.33
CA LEU A 53 2.26 9.97 10.47
C LEU A 53 2.08 10.39 11.92
N ARG A 54 1.79 9.46 12.83
CA ARG A 54 1.69 9.76 14.26
C ARG A 54 3.01 10.28 14.81
N VAL A 55 4.13 9.69 14.41
CA VAL A 55 5.47 10.19 14.78
C VAL A 55 5.70 11.59 14.21
N ALA A 56 5.37 11.81 12.92
CA ALA A 56 5.55 13.11 12.26
C ALA A 56 4.66 14.22 12.84
N LEU A 57 3.48 13.87 13.32
CA LEU A 57 2.51 14.79 13.96
C LEU A 57 2.71 14.90 15.47
N GLY A 58 3.47 13.97 16.07
CA GLY A 58 3.76 13.93 17.49
C GLY A 58 4.52 15.18 17.94
N GLY A 59 4.00 15.84 18.99
CA GLY A 59 4.53 17.10 19.49
C GLY A 59 4.01 18.36 18.81
N GLN A 60 3.12 18.25 17.80
CA GLN A 60 2.41 19.40 17.23
C GLN A 60 1.19 19.75 18.09
N GLU A 61 1.02 21.05 18.37
CA GLU A 61 -0.21 21.56 18.96
C GLU A 61 -1.21 21.87 17.84
N LEU A 62 -2.39 21.28 17.88
CA LEU A 62 -3.52 21.71 17.09
C LEU A 62 -4.51 22.43 18.00
N LEU A 63 -4.76 23.71 17.74
CA LEU A 63 -5.69 24.54 18.53
C LEU A 63 -5.33 24.63 20.03
N GLY A 64 -4.04 24.62 20.36
CA GLY A 64 -3.57 24.74 21.76
C GLY A 64 -3.68 23.45 22.58
N GLN A 65 -3.95 22.31 21.96
CA GLN A 65 -3.91 21.00 22.58
C GLN A 65 -2.80 20.14 21.96
N GLN A 66 -2.02 19.48 22.81
CA GLN A 66 -1.02 18.52 22.37
C GLN A 66 -1.73 17.32 21.71
N LEU A 67 -1.36 17.03 20.46
CA LEU A 67 -1.91 15.87 19.74
C LEU A 67 -1.34 14.58 20.33
N VAL A 68 -2.09 13.96 21.24
CA VAL A 68 -1.83 12.59 21.68
C VAL A 68 -2.73 11.68 20.84
N ASP A 69 -2.23 11.25 19.68
CA ASP A 69 -2.98 10.47 18.70
C ASP A 69 -2.64 8.97 18.85
N THR A 70 -3.18 8.34 19.89
CA THR A 70 -2.96 6.90 20.17
C THR A 70 -4.17 6.03 19.82
N GLU A 71 -5.33 6.64 19.56
CA GLU A 71 -6.58 5.89 19.33
C GLU A 71 -6.90 5.74 17.84
N PRO A 72 -7.49 4.61 17.42
CA PRO A 72 -7.98 4.43 16.06
C PRO A 72 -8.97 5.54 15.65
N GLY A 73 -8.82 6.11 14.46
CA GLY A 73 -9.63 7.23 13.97
C GLY A 73 -9.13 8.60 14.41
N GLY A 74 -7.93 8.69 14.94
CA GLY A 74 -7.24 9.91 15.33
C GLY A 74 -6.89 10.85 14.15
N VAL A 75 -6.00 11.80 14.40
CA VAL A 75 -5.64 12.83 13.40
C VAL A 75 -4.92 12.20 12.20
N ALA A 76 -4.00 11.27 12.44
CA ALA A 76 -3.23 10.63 11.38
C ALA A 76 -4.15 9.92 10.36
N GLU A 77 -5.13 9.16 10.84
CA GLU A 77 -6.11 8.48 9.98
C GLU A 77 -7.00 9.46 9.21
N ARG A 78 -7.42 10.55 9.83
CA ARG A 78 -8.21 11.58 9.14
C ARG A 78 -7.42 12.29 8.05
N VAL A 79 -6.12 12.53 8.27
CA VAL A 79 -5.22 13.17 7.28
C VAL A 79 -4.99 12.24 6.09
N ILE A 80 -4.69 10.95 6.32
CA ILE A 80 -4.33 10.03 5.25
C ILE A 80 -5.55 9.47 4.48
N ARG A 81 -6.72 9.39 5.13
CA ARG A 81 -7.93 8.77 4.55
C ARG A 81 -8.28 9.26 3.15
N PRO A 82 -8.40 10.57 2.85
CA PRO A 82 -8.77 11.03 1.51
C PRO A 82 -7.73 10.63 0.46
N LEU A 83 -6.44 10.63 0.81
CA LEU A 83 -5.37 10.20 -0.09
C LEU A 83 -5.47 8.70 -0.41
N LEU A 84 -5.66 7.85 0.60
CA LEU A 84 -5.80 6.40 0.42
C LEU A 84 -7.05 6.04 -0.39
N THR A 85 -8.19 6.69 -0.10
CA THR A 85 -9.44 6.47 -0.85
C THR A 85 -9.26 6.84 -2.32
N ALA A 86 -8.65 7.97 -2.61
CA ALA A 86 -8.39 8.40 -3.98
C ALA A 86 -7.38 7.48 -4.70
N ALA A 87 -6.33 7.02 -4.01
CA ALA A 87 -5.33 6.12 -4.57
C ALA A 87 -5.95 4.77 -4.94
N LEU A 88 -6.77 4.20 -4.03
CA LEU A 88 -7.47 2.94 -4.26
C LEU A 88 -8.46 3.04 -5.44
N ASP A 89 -9.30 4.06 -5.47
CA ASP A 89 -10.24 4.29 -6.57
C ASP A 89 -9.52 4.49 -7.92
N ASN A 90 -8.43 5.24 -7.92
CA ASN A 90 -7.63 5.47 -9.12
C ASN A 90 -6.98 4.17 -9.64
N VAL A 91 -6.39 3.36 -8.78
CA VAL A 91 -5.74 2.12 -9.23
C VAL A 91 -6.74 1.09 -9.72
N LEU A 92 -7.93 1.01 -9.12
CA LEU A 92 -8.99 0.11 -9.58
C LEU A 92 -9.55 0.52 -10.96
N ARG A 93 -9.55 1.81 -11.28
CA ARG A 93 -10.02 2.30 -12.59
C ARG A 93 -8.95 2.35 -13.66
N ARG A 94 -7.70 2.67 -13.33
CA ARG A 94 -6.62 2.97 -14.29
C ARG A 94 -5.48 1.94 -14.28
N GLY A 95 -5.51 1.00 -13.32
CA GLY A 95 -4.42 0.06 -13.12
C GLY A 95 -3.11 0.76 -12.76
N PRO A 96 -1.95 0.19 -13.16
CA PRO A 96 -0.63 0.74 -12.84
C PRO A 96 -0.37 2.17 -13.32
N ALA A 97 -1.12 2.65 -14.33
CA ALA A 97 -1.02 4.03 -14.82
C ALA A 97 -1.49 5.07 -13.79
N ALA A 98 -2.11 4.65 -12.70
CA ALA A 98 -2.46 5.52 -11.56
C ALA A 98 -1.26 5.88 -10.68
N LEU A 99 -0.10 5.22 -10.87
CA LEU A 99 1.10 5.46 -10.07
C LEU A 99 1.60 6.89 -10.24
N THR A 100 1.84 7.56 -9.12
CA THR A 100 2.35 8.92 -9.03
C THR A 100 3.43 9.02 -7.94
N GLY A 101 3.90 10.22 -7.66
CA GLY A 101 4.87 10.44 -6.57
C GLY A 101 6.33 10.35 -7.02
N PRO A 102 7.28 10.41 -6.08
CA PRO A 102 8.71 10.52 -6.38
C PRO A 102 9.25 9.31 -7.14
N VAL A 103 8.81 8.10 -6.80
CA VAL A 103 9.24 6.88 -7.51
C VAL A 103 8.82 6.93 -8.98
N ALA A 104 7.57 7.29 -9.28
CA ALA A 104 7.08 7.40 -10.66
C ALA A 104 7.78 8.50 -11.47
N ARG A 105 8.26 9.55 -10.80
CA ARG A 105 9.01 10.64 -11.43
C ARG A 105 10.53 10.39 -11.49
N GLY A 106 11.01 9.29 -10.93
CA GLY A 106 12.44 9.00 -10.86
C GLY A 106 13.23 9.92 -9.90
N ASP A 107 12.56 10.50 -8.90
CA ASP A 107 13.16 11.42 -7.92
C ASP A 107 13.97 10.65 -6.87
N ALA A 108 15.18 10.29 -7.23
CA ALA A 108 16.10 9.51 -6.42
C ALA A 108 16.43 10.20 -5.08
N SER A 109 16.56 11.53 -5.08
CA SER A 109 16.87 12.31 -3.87
C SER A 109 15.75 12.24 -2.84
N ALA A 110 14.50 12.41 -3.27
CA ALA A 110 13.34 12.28 -2.39
C ALA A 110 13.23 10.85 -1.83
N VAL A 111 13.43 9.83 -2.65
CA VAL A 111 13.36 8.42 -2.22
C VAL A 111 14.47 8.10 -1.21
N ALA A 112 15.70 8.55 -1.43
CA ALA A 112 16.80 8.38 -0.47
C ALA A 112 16.49 9.06 0.88
N THR A 113 15.92 10.26 0.85
CA THR A 113 15.47 10.96 2.05
C THR A 113 14.39 10.18 2.79
N HIS A 114 13.38 9.66 2.07
CA HIS A 114 12.31 8.85 2.67
C HIS A 114 12.89 7.61 3.35
N LEU A 115 13.77 6.87 2.68
CA LEU A 115 14.40 5.68 3.25
C LEU A 115 15.13 5.99 4.55
N ARG A 116 15.91 7.07 4.58
CA ARG A 116 16.67 7.46 5.78
C ARG A 116 15.75 7.81 6.95
N VAL A 117 14.71 8.64 6.73
CA VAL A 117 13.82 9.05 7.83
C VAL A 117 12.92 7.91 8.30
N LEU A 118 12.57 6.96 7.43
CA LEU A 118 11.83 5.77 7.81
C LEU A 118 12.68 4.78 8.60
N GLU A 119 13.97 4.66 8.27
CA GLU A 119 14.94 3.86 9.02
C GLU A 119 15.08 4.36 10.47
N ASP A 120 15.04 5.68 10.68
CA ASP A 120 15.08 6.30 12.01
C ASP A 120 13.79 6.03 12.83
N VAL A 121 12.65 5.77 12.17
CA VAL A 121 11.36 5.44 12.82
C VAL A 121 11.28 3.94 13.11
N ASP A 122 11.37 3.11 12.09
CA ASP A 122 11.37 1.64 12.17
C ASP A 122 12.02 1.03 10.92
N PRO A 123 13.14 0.30 11.05
CA PRO A 123 13.82 -0.36 9.94
C PRO A 123 12.92 -1.32 9.14
N ARG A 124 11.89 -1.91 9.77
CA ARG A 124 10.94 -2.81 9.08
C ARG A 124 10.02 -2.04 8.15
N ILE A 125 9.59 -0.84 8.53
CA ILE A 125 8.82 0.08 7.67
C ILE A 125 9.68 0.54 6.49
N ALA A 126 10.94 0.91 6.75
CA ALA A 126 11.88 1.27 5.69
C ALA A 126 12.10 0.12 4.69
N ALA A 127 12.25 -1.12 5.18
CA ALA A 127 12.37 -2.30 4.33
C ALA A 127 11.10 -2.53 3.47
N GLY A 128 9.91 -2.39 4.06
CA GLY A 128 8.62 -2.45 3.34
C GLY A 128 8.52 -1.37 2.26
N TYR A 129 8.85 -0.13 2.61
CA TYR A 129 8.89 0.99 1.68
C TYR A 129 9.85 0.72 0.51
N ARG A 130 11.06 0.23 0.79
CA ARG A 130 12.08 -0.11 -0.22
C ARG A 130 11.55 -1.16 -1.20
N ALA A 131 10.99 -2.27 -0.69
CA ALA A 131 10.47 -3.36 -1.51
C ALA A 131 9.33 -2.91 -2.45
N LEU A 132 8.39 -2.14 -1.93
CA LEU A 132 7.28 -1.60 -2.71
C LEU A 132 7.74 -0.52 -3.70
N SER A 133 8.70 0.31 -3.31
CA SER A 133 9.28 1.33 -4.19
C SER A 133 10.05 0.71 -5.35
N LEU A 134 10.83 -0.35 -5.11
CA LEU A 134 11.51 -1.11 -6.15
C LEU A 134 10.50 -1.67 -7.15
N ARG A 135 9.45 -2.31 -6.67
CA ARG A 135 8.39 -2.85 -7.52
C ARG A 135 7.65 -1.77 -8.32
N SER A 136 7.48 -0.59 -7.73
CA SER A 136 6.87 0.56 -8.40
C SER A 136 7.80 1.16 -9.46
N ALA A 137 9.11 1.24 -9.16
CA ALA A 137 10.13 1.72 -10.08
C ALA A 137 10.24 0.84 -11.34
N GLU A 138 10.23 -0.49 -11.16
CA GLU A 138 10.18 -1.46 -12.26
C GLU A 138 8.98 -1.22 -13.19
N ARG A 139 7.79 -0.98 -12.62
CA ARG A 139 6.57 -0.72 -13.38
C ARG A 139 6.57 0.64 -14.10
N ALA A 140 7.23 1.64 -13.52
CA ALA A 140 7.34 2.99 -14.08
C ALA A 140 8.47 3.13 -15.09
N GLY A 141 9.36 2.15 -15.22
CA GLY A 141 10.58 2.26 -16.04
C GLY A 141 11.55 3.30 -15.49
N ALA A 142 11.79 3.26 -14.18
CA ALA A 142 12.60 4.24 -13.47
C ALA A 142 14.06 4.29 -13.98
N ASN A 143 14.71 5.43 -13.75
CA ASN A 143 16.09 5.65 -14.14
C ASN A 143 17.08 4.81 -13.30
N PRO A 144 18.31 4.56 -13.81
CA PRO A 144 19.30 3.73 -13.12
C PRO A 144 19.67 4.22 -11.72
N GLN A 145 19.75 5.53 -11.51
CA GLN A 145 20.11 6.11 -10.21
C GLN A 145 19.09 5.76 -9.12
N LEU A 146 17.79 5.79 -9.44
CA LEU A 146 16.75 5.38 -8.49
C LEU A 146 16.82 3.88 -8.20
N MET A 147 17.07 3.06 -9.23
CA MET A 147 17.24 1.62 -9.06
C MET A 147 18.41 1.29 -8.13
N GLU A 148 19.55 1.93 -8.31
CA GLU A 148 20.75 1.75 -7.46
C GLU A 148 20.45 2.04 -5.98
N ILE A 149 19.71 3.12 -5.67
CA ILE A 149 19.30 3.45 -4.31
C ILE A 149 18.37 2.38 -3.73
N LEU A 150 17.42 1.90 -4.53
CA LEU A 150 16.42 0.93 -4.07
C LEU A 150 17.01 -0.48 -3.91
N GLU A 151 17.97 -0.87 -4.72
CA GLU A 151 18.68 -2.15 -4.64
C GLU A 151 19.73 -2.18 -3.52
N GLY A 152 20.06 -1.02 -2.96
CA GLY A 152 21.06 -0.92 -1.88
C GLY A 152 22.49 -1.14 -2.36
N THR A 153 22.75 -1.02 -3.67
CA THR A 153 24.06 -1.20 -4.28
C THR A 153 24.90 0.08 -4.28
N GLY A 154 24.33 1.20 -3.82
CA GLY A 154 25.04 2.47 -3.66
C GLY A 154 26.10 2.33 -2.60
N HIS A 155 27.36 2.37 -3.02
CA HIS A 155 28.52 2.36 -2.15
C HIS A 155 28.47 3.60 -1.25
N GLY A 156 28.45 3.38 0.06
CA GLY A 156 28.76 4.44 1.02
C GLY A 156 30.20 4.88 0.76
N GLU A 157 30.37 6.08 0.26
CA GLU A 157 31.58 6.86 0.42
C GLU A 157 31.47 7.70 1.71
#